data_0a55fccacf7818e11200f86f8a09259d
#
_entry.id   0a55fccacf7818e11200f86f8a09259d
#
_cell.length_a   1.000
_cell.length_b   1.000
_cell.length_c   1.000
_cell.angle_alpha   90.00
_cell.angle_beta   90.00
_cell.angle_gamma   90.00
#
_symmetry.space_group_name_H-M   'P 1'
#
loop_
_entity.id
_entity.type
_entity.pdbx_description
1 polymer ?
#
loop_
_entity_poly.entity_id
_entity_poly.type
_entity_poly.pdbx_seq_one_letter_code
_entity_poly.pdbx_strand_id
1 'polypeptide(L)'
;LITGGLHADGLMDTSDGLFSGRERDRKLEIMKDSRIGSFGVVAFVFVTLLKWQLLTAIPTAEFIPMALIMMPLMSRWSLVLSIRSYPYAREQGMGAAFANLAPKHVITYNTLSTFFMPIVILLIGVILYTLLYGVYSIFSIADVGYVVGLGVLVYATLGIFQINIVSMIITYIINRILNHYIVKQLGGTTGDTYGFVVEVTEVLLLLIYIIILSVLSASVASNTTMF
;
A
#
# COMPACT_ATOMS: atom_id res chain seq x y z
N LEU A 1 -1.72 12.39 11.19
CA LEU A 1 -1.09 12.46 12.50
C LEU A 1 0.02 11.40 12.68
N ILE A 2 -0.23 10.11 12.37
CA ILE A 2 0.75 9.01 12.57
C ILE A 2 2.02 9.20 11.73
N THR A 3 1.91 9.65 10.49
CA THR A 3 3.04 9.86 9.57
C THR A 3 3.56 11.30 9.56
N GLY A 4 2.95 12.19 10.35
CA GLY A 4 3.26 13.63 10.33
C GLY A 4 2.97 14.30 8.98
N GLY A 5 2.25 13.64 8.06
CA GLY A 5 1.97 14.17 6.72
C GLY A 5 3.13 14.02 5.72
N LEU A 6 4.24 13.37 6.10
CA LEU A 6 5.47 13.30 5.29
C LEU A 6 5.24 12.76 3.86
N HIS A 7 4.36 11.76 3.70
CA HIS A 7 4.09 11.22 2.36
C HIS A 7 3.22 12.16 1.52
N ALA A 8 2.26 12.83 2.17
CA ALA A 8 1.41 13.82 1.51
C ALA A 8 2.22 15.05 1.05
N ASP A 9 3.15 15.50 1.88
CA ASP A 9 4.11 16.55 1.55
C ASP A 9 4.96 16.15 0.33
N GLY A 10 5.55 14.94 0.36
CA GLY A 10 6.30 14.42 -0.78
C GLY A 10 5.46 14.25 -2.05
N LEU A 11 4.16 13.93 -1.94
CA LEU A 11 3.23 13.92 -3.07
C LEU A 11 3.08 15.33 -3.66
N MET A 12 2.90 16.35 -2.82
CA MET A 12 2.72 17.72 -3.25
C MET A 12 3.98 18.27 -3.92
N ASP A 13 5.13 18.18 -3.26
CA ASP A 13 6.40 18.68 -3.76
C ASP A 13 6.81 18.01 -5.08
N THR A 14 6.65 16.68 -5.15
CA THR A 14 6.94 15.92 -6.37
C THR A 14 6.02 16.33 -7.52
N SER A 15 4.73 16.54 -7.23
CA SER A 15 3.76 16.97 -8.25
C SER A 15 4.08 18.37 -8.77
N ASP A 16 4.42 19.30 -7.89
CA ASP A 16 4.83 20.65 -8.28
C ASP A 16 6.10 20.62 -9.16
N GLY A 17 7.09 19.81 -8.80
CA GLY A 17 8.30 19.66 -9.60
C GLY A 17 8.06 18.97 -10.95
N LEU A 18 7.47 17.78 -10.94
CA LEU A 18 7.31 16.94 -12.14
C LEU A 18 6.41 17.58 -13.19
N PHE A 19 5.30 18.19 -12.77
CA PHE A 19 4.30 18.77 -13.69
C PHE A 19 4.57 20.24 -14.04
N SER A 20 5.66 20.85 -13.52
CA SER A 20 6.03 22.23 -13.84
C SER A 20 6.40 22.48 -15.31
N GLY A 21 6.69 21.43 -16.08
CA GLY A 21 7.18 21.56 -17.46
C GLY A 21 8.59 22.15 -17.58
N ARG A 22 9.34 22.25 -16.47
CA ARG A 22 10.68 22.85 -16.42
C ARG A 22 11.79 21.81 -16.64
N GLU A 23 13.02 22.29 -16.84
CA GLU A 23 14.21 21.47 -16.87
C GLU A 23 14.50 20.84 -15.50
N ARG A 24 15.30 19.76 -15.50
CA ARG A 24 15.62 18.93 -14.34
C ARG A 24 16.00 19.73 -13.08
N ASP A 25 16.97 20.63 -13.22
CA ASP A 25 17.52 21.35 -12.05
C ASP A 25 16.46 22.30 -11.46
N ARG A 26 15.67 22.95 -12.31
CA ARG A 26 14.56 23.78 -11.85
C ARG A 26 13.43 22.97 -11.21
N LYS A 27 13.16 21.77 -11.68
CA LYS A 27 12.22 20.84 -10.99
C LYS A 27 12.69 20.54 -9.58
N LEU A 28 13.97 20.19 -9.40
CA LEU A 28 14.56 19.91 -8.10
C LEU A 28 14.59 21.12 -7.16
N GLU A 29 14.69 22.35 -7.70
CA GLU A 29 14.56 23.60 -6.93
C GLU A 29 13.11 23.80 -6.46
N ILE A 30 12.12 23.63 -7.36
CA ILE A 30 10.71 23.74 -7.03
C ILE A 30 10.35 22.79 -5.88
N MET A 31 10.81 21.55 -5.94
CA MET A 31 10.59 20.54 -4.89
C MET A 31 11.28 20.85 -3.56
N LYS A 32 12.15 21.84 -3.48
CA LYS A 32 12.77 22.32 -2.22
C LYS A 32 12.10 23.57 -1.66
N ASP A 33 11.25 24.22 -2.45
CA ASP A 33 10.57 25.44 -2.03
C ASP A 33 9.48 25.05 -1.00
N SER A 34 9.49 25.68 0.16
CA SER A 34 8.50 25.46 1.20
C SER A 34 7.09 25.98 0.84
N ARG A 35 6.97 26.69 -0.27
CA ARG A 35 5.68 27.16 -0.78
C ARG A 35 5.04 26.10 -1.66
N ILE A 36 3.84 25.71 -1.29
CA ILE A 36 3.04 24.74 -2.05
C ILE A 36 2.57 25.40 -3.36
N GLY A 37 2.80 24.74 -4.49
CA GLY A 37 2.30 25.14 -5.79
C GLY A 37 0.91 24.56 -6.08
N SER A 38 0.32 25.00 -7.18
CA SER A 38 -1.03 24.58 -7.58
C SER A 38 -1.12 23.09 -7.95
N PHE A 39 -0.09 22.52 -8.56
CA PHE A 39 -0.08 21.10 -8.90
C PHE A 39 -0.05 20.23 -7.63
N GLY A 40 0.71 20.63 -6.61
CA GLY A 40 0.76 19.96 -5.32
C GLY A 40 -0.59 19.93 -4.63
N VAL A 41 -1.26 21.09 -4.55
CA VAL A 41 -2.61 21.17 -3.95
C VAL A 41 -3.62 20.31 -4.72
N VAL A 42 -3.64 20.40 -6.05
CA VAL A 42 -4.55 19.60 -6.88
C VAL A 42 -4.28 18.10 -6.71
N ALA A 43 -3.01 17.68 -6.72
CA ALA A 43 -2.64 16.29 -6.53
C ALA A 43 -3.05 15.77 -5.16
N PHE A 44 -2.82 16.52 -4.08
CA PHE A 44 -3.22 16.15 -2.72
C PHE A 44 -4.73 15.99 -2.58
N VAL A 45 -5.50 16.97 -3.04
CA VAL A 45 -6.97 16.94 -2.97
C VAL A 45 -7.51 15.76 -3.79
N PHE A 46 -7.02 15.61 -5.03
CA PHE A 46 -7.45 14.53 -5.91
C PHE A 46 -7.15 13.14 -5.32
N VAL A 47 -5.92 12.90 -4.86
CA VAL A 47 -5.51 11.62 -4.27
C VAL A 47 -6.32 11.32 -3.01
N THR A 48 -6.55 12.32 -2.16
CA THR A 48 -7.32 12.16 -0.92
C THR A 48 -8.78 11.80 -1.20
N LEU A 49 -9.43 12.54 -2.10
CA LEU A 49 -10.81 12.27 -2.50
C LEU A 49 -10.94 10.93 -3.21
N LEU A 50 -9.97 10.58 -4.05
CA LEU A 50 -9.96 9.30 -4.75
C LEU A 50 -9.79 8.13 -3.79
N LYS A 51 -8.88 8.21 -2.79
CA LYS A 51 -8.76 7.18 -1.74
C LYS A 51 -10.07 7.03 -0.95
N TRP A 52 -10.67 8.15 -0.57
CA TRP A 52 -11.96 8.13 0.12
C TRP A 52 -13.03 7.41 -0.71
N GLN A 53 -13.19 7.82 -1.98
CA GLN A 53 -14.18 7.23 -2.88
C GLN A 53 -13.91 5.74 -3.15
N LEU A 54 -12.65 5.35 -3.33
CA LEU A 54 -12.29 3.95 -3.55
C LEU A 54 -12.56 3.08 -2.31
N LEU A 55 -12.29 3.57 -1.11
CA LEU A 55 -12.60 2.84 0.12
C LEU A 55 -14.11 2.65 0.30
N THR A 56 -14.92 3.65 -0.03
CA THR A 56 -16.38 3.53 0.05
C THR A 56 -16.99 2.67 -1.07
N ALA A 57 -16.25 2.47 -2.18
CA ALA A 57 -16.67 1.63 -3.30
C ALA A 57 -16.33 0.15 -3.13
N ILE A 58 -15.68 -0.26 -2.03
CA ILE A 58 -15.42 -1.68 -1.74
C ILE A 58 -16.77 -2.41 -1.60
N PRO A 59 -17.02 -3.49 -2.38
CA PRO A 59 -18.35 -4.09 -2.51
C PRO A 59 -18.95 -4.62 -1.21
N THR A 60 -18.09 -5.09 -0.29
CA THR A 60 -18.52 -5.64 1.01
C THR A 60 -17.65 -5.09 2.13
N ALA A 61 -18.28 -4.71 3.24
CA ALA A 61 -17.61 -4.09 4.39
C ALA A 61 -16.50 -4.99 5.00
N GLU A 62 -16.64 -6.31 4.85
CA GLU A 62 -15.69 -7.29 5.37
C GLU A 62 -14.30 -7.18 4.72
N PHE A 63 -14.20 -6.65 3.50
CA PHE A 63 -12.92 -6.45 2.81
C PHE A 63 -12.22 -5.12 3.15
N ILE A 64 -12.91 -4.18 3.81
CA ILE A 64 -12.33 -2.89 4.20
C ILE A 64 -11.11 -3.05 5.13
N PRO A 65 -11.17 -3.86 6.21
CA PRO A 65 -10.00 -4.06 7.07
C PRO A 65 -8.79 -4.63 6.31
N MET A 66 -9.03 -5.56 5.38
CA MET A 66 -7.97 -6.12 4.55
C MET A 66 -7.33 -5.04 3.66
N ALA A 67 -8.12 -4.21 3.00
CA ALA A 67 -7.62 -3.12 2.17
C ALA A 67 -6.80 -2.11 3.00
N LEU A 68 -7.28 -1.74 4.19
CA LEU A 68 -6.61 -0.82 5.11
C LEU A 68 -5.28 -1.36 5.67
N ILE A 69 -5.09 -2.68 5.73
CA ILE A 69 -3.84 -3.32 6.13
C ILE A 69 -2.90 -3.48 4.93
N MET A 70 -3.41 -4.02 3.83
CA MET A 70 -2.58 -4.38 2.67
C MET A 70 -2.06 -3.16 1.92
N MET A 71 -2.88 -2.13 1.74
CA MET A 71 -2.52 -0.90 1.05
C MET A 71 -1.27 -0.24 1.66
N PRO A 72 -1.23 0.11 2.97
CA PRO A 72 -0.06 0.73 3.57
C PRO A 72 1.14 -0.23 3.67
N LEU A 73 0.92 -1.53 3.83
CA LEU A 73 2.00 -2.51 3.87
C LEU A 73 2.75 -2.56 2.52
N MET A 74 2.01 -2.68 1.42
CA MET A 74 2.57 -2.73 0.07
C MET A 74 3.24 -1.42 -0.33
N SER A 75 2.64 -0.29 -0.01
CA SER A 75 3.22 1.01 -0.36
C SER A 75 4.54 1.30 0.38
N ARG A 76 4.69 0.84 1.65
CA ARG A 76 5.97 0.95 2.38
C ARG A 76 7.01 -0.03 1.86
N TRP A 77 6.60 -1.22 1.41
CA TRP A 77 7.51 -2.10 0.67
C TRP A 77 7.99 -1.45 -0.63
N SER A 78 7.09 -0.82 -1.38
CA SER A 78 7.41 -0.03 -2.59
C SER A 78 8.41 1.10 -2.29
N LEU A 79 8.26 1.80 -1.16
CA LEU A 79 9.19 2.83 -0.71
C LEU A 79 10.61 2.29 -0.53
N VAL A 80 10.77 1.14 0.17
CA VAL A 80 12.09 0.52 0.38
C VAL A 80 12.72 0.06 -0.94
N LEU A 81 11.91 -0.45 -1.87
CA LEU A 81 12.37 -0.76 -3.23
C LEU A 81 12.88 0.50 -3.94
N SER A 82 12.18 1.63 -3.80
CA SER A 82 12.59 2.91 -4.41
C SER A 82 13.92 3.40 -3.84
N ILE A 83 14.08 3.39 -2.51
CA ILE A 83 15.30 3.83 -1.83
C ILE A 83 16.53 3.05 -2.32
N ARG A 84 16.41 1.75 -2.51
CA ARG A 84 17.59 0.88 -2.74
C ARG A 84 17.84 0.57 -4.20
N SER A 85 16.83 0.63 -5.07
CA SER A 85 16.95 0.20 -6.47
C SER A 85 17.26 1.32 -7.45
N TYR A 86 17.23 2.58 -7.00
CA TYR A 86 17.41 3.74 -7.89
C TYR A 86 18.43 4.73 -7.33
N PRO A 87 19.16 5.45 -8.20
CA PRO A 87 20.09 6.47 -7.76
C PRO A 87 19.35 7.61 -7.07
N TYR A 88 20.04 8.28 -6.13
CA TYR A 88 19.51 9.48 -5.48
C TYR A 88 19.87 10.73 -6.31
N ALA A 89 18.89 11.62 -6.52
CA ALA A 89 19.03 12.76 -7.46
C ALA A 89 19.78 13.97 -6.88
N ARG A 90 19.94 14.04 -5.55
CA ARG A 90 20.58 15.16 -4.84
C ARG A 90 21.82 14.69 -4.09
N GLU A 91 22.81 15.56 -3.91
CA GLU A 91 24.01 15.25 -3.11
C GLU A 91 23.70 15.18 -1.61
N GLN A 92 22.73 15.98 -1.13
CA GLN A 92 22.35 16.09 0.27
C GLN A 92 20.83 16.02 0.45
N GLY A 93 20.38 15.65 1.65
CA GLY A 93 18.97 15.59 2.04
C GLY A 93 18.68 14.38 2.93
N MET A 94 17.52 14.37 3.62
CA MET A 94 17.11 13.25 4.48
C MET A 94 17.08 11.93 3.70
N GLY A 95 16.58 11.94 2.47
CA GLY A 95 16.52 10.75 1.62
C GLY A 95 17.89 10.21 1.22
N ALA A 96 18.94 11.06 1.11
CA ALA A 96 20.31 10.64 0.84
C ALA A 96 20.87 9.79 1.99
N ALA A 97 20.59 10.16 3.23
CA ALA A 97 20.99 9.37 4.40
C ALA A 97 20.38 7.97 4.36
N PHE A 98 19.08 7.86 4.04
CA PHE A 98 18.42 6.55 3.88
C PHE A 98 19.01 5.74 2.73
N ALA A 99 19.27 6.35 1.56
CA ALA A 99 19.84 5.65 0.42
C ALA A 99 21.26 5.14 0.70
N ASN A 100 22.08 5.92 1.42
CA ASN A 100 23.48 5.60 1.72
C ASN A 100 23.62 4.61 2.89
N LEU A 101 22.77 4.73 3.93
CA LEU A 101 22.84 3.91 5.14
C LEU A 101 22.02 2.61 5.05
N ALA A 102 21.16 2.46 4.05
CA ALA A 102 20.34 1.27 3.89
C ALA A 102 21.21 0.00 3.75
N PRO A 103 21.02 -1.02 4.62
CA PRO A 103 21.79 -2.26 4.55
C PRO A 103 21.64 -2.96 3.20
N LYS A 104 22.68 -3.70 2.76
CA LYS A 104 22.62 -4.43 1.48
C LYS A 104 21.42 -5.39 1.38
N HIS A 105 21.01 -5.97 2.51
CA HIS A 105 19.93 -6.94 2.58
C HIS A 105 18.56 -6.36 2.94
N VAL A 106 18.43 -5.01 2.97
CA VAL A 106 17.17 -4.38 3.38
C VAL A 106 15.98 -4.79 2.48
N ILE A 107 16.20 -4.92 1.17
CA ILE A 107 15.16 -5.39 0.25
C ILE A 107 14.71 -6.80 0.64
N THR A 108 15.65 -7.73 0.87
CA THR A 108 15.34 -9.11 1.22
C THR A 108 14.54 -9.18 2.52
N TYR A 109 14.99 -8.52 3.58
CA TYR A 109 14.28 -8.51 4.87
C TYR A 109 12.91 -7.86 4.75
N ASN A 110 12.82 -6.73 4.05
CA ASN A 110 11.54 -6.04 3.86
C ASN A 110 10.58 -6.87 3.00
N THR A 111 11.07 -7.55 1.96
CA THR A 111 10.25 -8.43 1.13
C THR A 111 9.73 -9.63 1.94
N LEU A 112 10.59 -10.27 2.72
CA LEU A 112 10.19 -11.38 3.59
C LEU A 112 9.20 -10.91 4.66
N SER A 113 9.44 -9.78 5.31
CA SER A 113 8.51 -9.24 6.31
C SER A 113 7.16 -8.89 5.69
N THR A 114 7.11 -8.25 4.53
CA THR A 114 5.88 -7.93 3.81
C THR A 114 5.12 -9.18 3.40
N PHE A 115 5.85 -10.23 2.99
CA PHE A 115 5.26 -11.51 2.62
C PHE A 115 4.64 -12.24 3.81
N PHE A 116 5.34 -12.29 4.96
CA PHE A 116 4.88 -13.04 6.13
C PHE A 116 3.96 -12.25 7.06
N MET A 117 3.98 -10.91 7.03
CA MET A 117 3.18 -10.07 7.95
C MET A 117 1.68 -10.37 7.92
N PRO A 118 1.01 -10.53 6.77
CA PRO A 118 -0.41 -10.89 6.75
C PRO A 118 -0.68 -12.25 7.40
N ILE A 119 0.23 -13.20 7.26
CA ILE A 119 0.14 -14.53 7.90
C ILE A 119 0.25 -14.38 9.42
N VAL A 120 1.19 -13.56 9.91
CA VAL A 120 1.37 -13.30 11.34
C VAL A 120 0.12 -12.63 11.93
N ILE A 121 -0.42 -11.61 11.26
CA ILE A 121 -1.65 -10.93 11.69
C ILE A 121 -2.80 -11.92 11.79
N LEU A 122 -2.92 -12.80 10.80
CA LEU A 122 -3.96 -13.82 10.80
C LEU A 122 -3.78 -14.85 11.92
N LEU A 123 -2.56 -15.36 12.14
CA LEU A 123 -2.30 -16.29 13.26
C LEU A 123 -2.65 -15.66 14.60
N ILE A 124 -2.33 -14.37 14.80
CA ILE A 124 -2.75 -13.61 15.99
C ILE A 124 -4.27 -13.56 16.07
N GLY A 125 -4.96 -13.28 14.95
CA GLY A 125 -6.44 -13.29 14.87
C GLY A 125 -7.04 -14.63 15.25
N VAL A 126 -6.48 -15.74 14.75
CA VAL A 126 -6.90 -17.11 15.10
C VAL A 126 -6.71 -17.38 16.60
N ILE A 127 -5.55 -17.03 17.16
CA ILE A 127 -5.26 -17.20 18.59
C ILE A 127 -6.24 -16.39 19.43
N LEU A 128 -6.48 -15.14 19.11
CA LEU A 128 -7.44 -14.28 19.81
C LEU A 128 -8.87 -14.85 19.70
N TYR A 129 -9.28 -15.30 18.52
CA TYR A 129 -10.57 -15.94 18.31
C TYR A 129 -10.72 -17.19 19.18
N THR A 130 -9.71 -18.09 19.20
CA THR A 130 -9.77 -19.31 19.99
C THR A 130 -9.81 -19.03 21.49
N LEU A 131 -9.08 -18.02 21.97
CA LEU A 131 -9.10 -17.60 23.37
C LEU A 131 -10.46 -17.02 23.76
N LEU A 132 -11.02 -16.12 22.96
CA LEU A 132 -12.31 -15.49 23.21
C LEU A 132 -13.46 -16.54 23.13
N TYR A 133 -13.41 -17.45 22.16
CA TYR A 133 -14.38 -18.52 22.04
C TYR A 133 -14.25 -19.52 23.18
N GLY A 134 -13.05 -19.86 23.63
CA GLY A 134 -12.82 -20.72 24.79
C GLY A 134 -13.44 -20.14 26.08
N VAL A 135 -13.36 -18.82 26.28
CA VAL A 135 -14.03 -18.12 27.38
C VAL A 135 -15.55 -18.17 27.19
N TYR A 136 -16.07 -17.98 25.98
CA TYR A 136 -17.52 -18.03 25.68
C TYR A 136 -18.09 -19.45 25.84
N SER A 137 -17.37 -20.50 25.42
CA SER A 137 -17.83 -21.90 25.50
C SER A 137 -17.94 -22.42 26.93
N ILE A 138 -17.26 -21.82 27.90
CA ILE A 138 -17.45 -22.12 29.33
C ILE A 138 -18.89 -21.77 29.76
N PHE A 139 -19.53 -20.83 29.05
CA PHE A 139 -20.88 -20.33 29.37
C PHE A 139 -21.96 -20.82 28.38
N SER A 140 -21.66 -21.57 27.33
CA SER A 140 -22.63 -22.02 26.32
C SER A 140 -22.28 -23.38 25.70
N ILE A 141 -23.36 -24.19 25.42
CA ILE A 141 -23.31 -25.62 25.04
C ILE A 141 -23.14 -25.79 23.49
N ALA A 142 -22.41 -24.97 22.76
CA ALA A 142 -22.42 -25.05 21.31
C ALA A 142 -21.03 -25.25 20.66
N ASP A 143 -20.60 -26.52 20.53
CA ASP A 143 -19.32 -26.91 19.90
C ASP A 143 -19.26 -26.75 18.37
N VAL A 144 -20.41 -26.73 17.67
CA VAL A 144 -20.49 -26.67 16.21
C VAL A 144 -19.97 -25.34 15.67
N GLY A 145 -20.20 -24.25 16.38
CA GLY A 145 -19.75 -22.91 15.97
C GLY A 145 -18.22 -22.75 15.90
N TYR A 146 -17.46 -23.47 16.72
CA TYR A 146 -16.01 -23.44 16.75
C TYR A 146 -15.38 -24.03 15.48
N VAL A 147 -15.83 -25.23 15.07
CA VAL A 147 -15.31 -25.92 13.88
C VAL A 147 -15.61 -25.13 12.61
N VAL A 148 -16.82 -24.59 12.50
CA VAL A 148 -17.21 -23.74 11.36
C VAL A 148 -16.38 -22.46 11.33
N GLY A 149 -16.21 -21.79 12.46
CA GLY A 149 -15.39 -20.58 12.57
C GLY A 149 -13.92 -20.82 12.22
N LEU A 150 -13.34 -21.94 12.66
CA LEU A 150 -11.97 -22.33 12.31
C LEU A 150 -11.84 -22.63 10.81
N GLY A 151 -12.80 -23.31 10.22
CA GLY A 151 -12.85 -23.55 8.77
C GLY A 151 -12.87 -22.25 7.97
N VAL A 152 -13.75 -21.31 8.34
CA VAL A 152 -13.82 -19.98 7.71
C VAL A 152 -12.48 -19.25 7.83
N LEU A 153 -11.82 -19.28 8.99
CA LEU A 153 -10.52 -18.67 9.19
C LEU A 153 -9.44 -19.29 8.30
N VAL A 154 -9.41 -20.61 8.12
CA VAL A 154 -8.46 -21.30 7.23
C VAL A 154 -8.67 -20.88 5.77
N TYR A 155 -9.93 -20.83 5.29
CA TYR A 155 -10.25 -20.37 3.94
C TYR A 155 -9.86 -18.89 3.73
N ALA A 156 -10.16 -18.03 4.71
CA ALA A 156 -9.75 -16.63 4.68
C ALA A 156 -8.22 -16.49 4.62
N THR A 157 -7.47 -17.38 5.30
CA THR A 157 -5.98 -17.41 5.27
C THR A 157 -5.46 -17.63 3.87
N LEU A 158 -5.96 -18.67 3.21
CA LEU A 158 -5.53 -19.02 1.85
C LEU A 158 -5.84 -17.88 0.87
N GLY A 159 -7.03 -17.26 1.00
CA GLY A 159 -7.42 -16.11 0.20
C GLY A 159 -6.49 -14.90 0.42
N ILE A 160 -6.19 -14.56 1.67
CA ILE A 160 -5.27 -13.45 2.01
C ILE A 160 -3.86 -13.72 1.46
N PHE A 161 -3.38 -14.96 1.53
CA PHE A 161 -2.08 -15.32 1.00
C PHE A 161 -1.99 -15.14 -0.53
N GLN A 162 -3.01 -15.58 -1.26
CA GLN A 162 -3.09 -15.38 -2.71
C GLN A 162 -3.14 -13.90 -3.08
N ILE A 163 -3.98 -13.11 -2.39
CA ILE A 163 -4.10 -11.67 -2.59
C ILE A 163 -2.76 -10.97 -2.28
N ASN A 164 -2.04 -11.41 -1.24
CA ASN A 164 -0.73 -10.86 -0.89
C ASN A 164 0.28 -11.03 -2.02
N ILE A 165 0.42 -12.24 -2.58
CA ILE A 165 1.33 -12.51 -3.70
C ILE A 165 0.99 -11.62 -4.91
N VAL A 166 -0.28 -11.59 -5.29
CA VAL A 166 -0.76 -10.76 -6.42
C VAL A 166 -0.46 -9.28 -6.15
N SER A 167 -0.74 -8.81 -4.94
CA SER A 167 -0.47 -7.42 -4.54
C SER A 167 1.02 -7.07 -4.59
N MET A 168 1.90 -7.98 -4.19
CA MET A 168 3.35 -7.79 -4.30
C MET A 168 3.80 -7.66 -5.76
N ILE A 169 3.32 -8.53 -6.64
CA ILE A 169 3.65 -8.48 -8.07
C ILE A 169 3.20 -7.16 -8.67
N ILE A 170 1.95 -6.76 -8.39
CA ILE A 170 1.37 -5.50 -8.89
C ILE A 170 2.14 -4.30 -8.35
N THR A 171 2.42 -4.28 -7.04
CA THR A 171 3.20 -3.21 -6.40
C THR A 171 4.59 -3.09 -6.99
N TYR A 172 5.25 -4.22 -7.28
CA TYR A 172 6.56 -4.22 -7.93
C TYR A 172 6.49 -3.57 -9.33
N ILE A 173 5.47 -3.92 -10.11
CA ILE A 173 5.27 -3.34 -11.46
C ILE A 173 5.00 -1.83 -11.35
N ILE A 174 4.09 -1.41 -10.46
CA ILE A 174 3.81 0.01 -10.20
C ILE A 174 5.09 0.75 -9.81
N ASN A 175 5.87 0.20 -8.87
CA ASN A 175 7.13 0.78 -8.42
C ASN A 175 8.11 0.98 -9.58
N ARG A 176 8.25 -0.03 -10.46
CA ARG A 176 9.15 0.06 -11.63
C ARG A 176 8.71 1.15 -12.59
N ILE A 177 7.43 1.26 -12.88
CA ILE A 177 6.88 2.27 -13.80
C ILE A 177 7.08 3.68 -13.23
N LEU A 178 6.67 3.90 -11.98
CA LEU A 178 6.75 5.22 -11.35
C LEU A 178 8.21 5.70 -11.23
N ASN A 179 9.09 4.86 -10.70
CA ASN A 179 10.48 5.24 -10.54
C ASN A 179 11.24 5.39 -11.87
N HIS A 180 10.90 4.59 -12.88
CA HIS A 180 11.46 4.80 -14.22
C HIS A 180 11.12 6.21 -14.74
N TYR A 181 9.85 6.62 -14.60
CA TYR A 181 9.42 7.96 -14.97
C TYR A 181 10.13 9.04 -14.15
N ILE A 182 10.19 8.89 -12.82
CA ILE A 182 10.87 9.84 -11.91
C ILE A 182 12.34 9.99 -12.27
N VAL A 183 13.05 8.87 -12.43
CA VAL A 183 14.49 8.88 -12.78
C VAL A 183 14.74 9.55 -14.14
N LYS A 184 13.88 9.31 -15.12
CA LYS A 184 13.95 9.96 -16.43
C LYS A 184 13.80 11.49 -16.32
N GLN A 185 12.97 11.98 -15.40
CA GLN A 185 12.67 13.40 -15.23
C GLN A 185 13.67 14.13 -14.32
N LEU A 186 14.16 13.45 -13.27
CA LEU A 186 14.97 14.06 -12.21
C LEU A 186 16.40 13.53 -12.14
N GLY A 187 16.76 12.52 -12.93
CA GLY A 187 18.04 11.84 -12.86
C GLY A 187 18.21 10.89 -11.68
N GLY A 188 17.21 10.76 -10.83
CA GLY A 188 17.20 9.93 -9.63
C GLY A 188 15.98 10.17 -8.77
N THR A 189 15.93 9.54 -7.59
CA THR A 189 14.87 9.69 -6.59
C THR A 189 15.24 10.75 -5.54
N THR A 190 14.27 11.29 -4.82
CA THR A 190 14.46 12.17 -3.65
C THR A 190 13.59 11.69 -2.50
N GLY A 191 13.75 12.27 -1.30
CA GLY A 191 12.85 12.00 -0.17
C GLY A 191 11.39 12.24 -0.53
N ASP A 192 11.12 13.30 -1.28
CA ASP A 192 9.77 13.71 -1.69
C ASP A 192 9.17 12.69 -2.67
N THR A 193 9.98 12.21 -3.64
CA THR A 193 9.50 11.18 -4.59
C THR A 193 9.17 9.86 -3.92
N TYR A 194 9.75 9.56 -2.75
CA TYR A 194 9.35 8.38 -1.97
C TYR A 194 7.93 8.53 -1.44
N GLY A 195 7.56 9.73 -0.94
CA GLY A 195 6.19 10.04 -0.53
C GLY A 195 5.20 9.94 -1.69
N PHE A 196 5.56 10.50 -2.85
CA PHE A 196 4.77 10.40 -4.08
C PHE A 196 4.52 8.94 -4.47
N VAL A 197 5.55 8.10 -4.50
CA VAL A 197 5.42 6.68 -4.83
C VAL A 197 4.50 5.96 -3.84
N VAL A 198 4.60 6.26 -2.54
CA VAL A 198 3.71 5.69 -1.52
C VAL A 198 2.26 6.04 -1.80
N GLU A 199 1.94 7.33 -1.94
CA GLU A 199 0.57 7.83 -2.11
C GLU A 199 -0.08 7.32 -3.40
N VAL A 200 0.65 7.33 -4.52
CA VAL A 200 0.17 6.81 -5.80
C VAL A 200 0.00 5.29 -5.78
N THR A 201 0.93 4.56 -5.16
CA THR A 201 0.82 3.10 -5.01
C THR A 201 -0.43 2.72 -4.22
N GLU A 202 -0.76 3.45 -3.15
CA GLU A 202 -1.97 3.20 -2.35
C GLU A 202 -3.25 3.34 -3.17
N VAL A 203 -3.37 4.42 -3.97
CA VAL A 203 -4.53 4.63 -4.86
C VAL A 203 -4.65 3.50 -5.89
N LEU A 204 -3.56 3.17 -6.56
CA LEU A 204 -3.59 2.14 -7.61
C LEU A 204 -3.91 0.75 -7.05
N LEU A 205 -3.44 0.42 -5.86
CA LEU A 205 -3.79 -0.82 -5.19
C LEU A 205 -5.28 -0.87 -4.81
N LEU A 206 -5.84 0.21 -4.25
CA LEU A 206 -7.26 0.27 -3.95
C LEU A 206 -8.12 0.09 -5.20
N LEU A 207 -7.77 0.74 -6.29
CA LEU A 207 -8.47 0.59 -7.57
C LEU A 207 -8.45 -0.87 -8.05
N ILE A 208 -7.30 -1.52 -8.00
CA ILE A 208 -7.13 -2.92 -8.41
C ILE A 208 -7.91 -3.86 -7.49
N TYR A 209 -7.91 -3.63 -6.17
CA TYR A 209 -8.70 -4.42 -5.23
C TYR A 209 -10.19 -4.35 -5.53
N ILE A 210 -10.71 -3.16 -5.82
CA ILE A 210 -12.12 -3.00 -6.18
C ILE A 210 -12.45 -3.78 -7.45
N ILE A 211 -11.60 -3.69 -8.48
CA ILE A 211 -11.80 -4.43 -9.74
C ILE A 211 -11.83 -5.94 -9.47
N ILE A 212 -10.85 -6.46 -8.73
CA ILE A 212 -10.77 -7.89 -8.40
C ILE A 212 -12.00 -8.32 -7.61
N LEU A 213 -12.36 -7.60 -6.54
CA LEU A 213 -13.49 -7.93 -5.69
C LEU A 213 -14.82 -7.85 -6.44
N SER A 214 -15.00 -6.87 -7.33
CA SER A 214 -16.21 -6.75 -8.16
C SER A 214 -16.35 -7.91 -9.14
N VAL A 215 -15.25 -8.35 -9.76
CA VAL A 215 -15.27 -9.53 -10.65
C VAL A 215 -15.58 -10.81 -9.87
N LEU A 216 -14.99 -11.00 -8.69
CA LEU A 216 -15.24 -12.16 -7.85
C LEU A 216 -16.70 -12.19 -7.36
N SER A 217 -17.25 -11.07 -6.92
CA SER A 217 -18.64 -10.99 -6.47
C SER A 217 -19.63 -11.29 -7.60
N ALA A 218 -19.37 -10.79 -8.81
CA ALA A 218 -20.19 -11.07 -10.00
C ALA A 218 -20.17 -12.54 -10.37
N SER A 219 -19.02 -13.21 -10.29
CA SER A 219 -18.88 -14.65 -10.60
C SER A 219 -19.62 -15.54 -9.62
N VAL A 220 -19.64 -15.18 -8.32
CA VAL A 220 -20.42 -15.89 -7.30
C VAL A 220 -21.92 -15.72 -7.54
N ALA A 221 -22.38 -14.50 -7.84
CA ALA A 221 -23.79 -14.22 -8.12
C ALA A 221 -24.30 -15.00 -9.34
N SER A 222 -23.52 -15.11 -10.42
CA SER A 222 -23.89 -15.87 -11.62
C SER A 222 -24.03 -17.37 -11.36
N ASN A 223 -23.21 -17.94 -10.47
CA ASN A 223 -23.28 -19.35 -10.12
C ASN A 223 -24.46 -19.68 -9.21
N THR A 224 -24.91 -18.74 -8.37
CA THR A 224 -26.09 -18.93 -7.50
C THR A 224 -27.43 -18.82 -8.24
N THR A 225 -27.48 -18.20 -9.40
CA THR A 225 -28.70 -18.11 -10.22
C THR A 225 -28.92 -19.29 -11.16
N MET A 226 -27.98 -20.25 -11.23
CA MET A 226 -28.08 -21.46 -12.05
C MET A 226 -28.67 -22.68 -11.29
N PHE A 227 -29.02 -22.53 -10.03
CA PHE A 227 -29.71 -23.53 -9.19
C PHE A 227 -31.05 -22.97 -8.66
#